data_4a501e9ae79a6ef1f33953268dca2161
#
_entry.id   4a501e9ae79a6ef1f33953268dca2161
#
_cell.length_a   1.000
_cell.length_b   1.000
_cell.length_c   1.000
_cell.angle_alpha   90.00
_cell.angle_beta   90.00
_cell.angle_gamma   90.00
#
_symmetry.space_group_name_H-M   'P 1'
#
loop_
_entity.id
_entity.type
_entity.pdbx_description
1 polymer ?
#
loop_
_entity_poly.entity_id
_entity_poly.type
_entity_poly.pdbx_seq_one_letter_code
_entity_poly.pdbx_strand_id
1 'polypeptide(L)'
;MKIKHRLMAAALAPALLLLAALFPATAMAIDGDETGVKVPVSVTTSGQGIPGETYTVKIEAETDGAPMPETSEISVKGEELKAGTYKGTPFELDFHNARIGIYKYRISQVAPKNTTGRGEYDGTVYYMTVTYEHPNGDMNKTRVTAAVHEGTPEGTKVVECNFVNTYANLPAGEIDPTVTKKIAGGKPAKKSTFDFVLESIDGAQLPEGAKDGKLTTSIEGEGSIEFGKIDYTKAGTYEYRCYEIDKGEDGYTYDKTVYTMRVVVTEAVDGFKVERAIVDKNGKEHDSLTFENTYKEPAKPVVNKPSAAKKGGSGVVKTGDTNNVGAVVALGAIGAVAAAAAVVMRRDGKKEEK
;
A
#
# COMPACT_ATOMS: atom_id res chain seq x y z
N MET A 1 23.92 -37.25 -10.76
CA MET A 1 24.09 -36.48 -9.53
C MET A 1 23.64 -35.06 -9.84
N LYS A 2 22.38 -34.71 -9.49
CA LYS A 2 21.73 -33.41 -9.81
C LYS A 2 21.70 -32.57 -8.53
N ILE A 3 22.49 -31.51 -8.50
CA ILE A 3 22.55 -30.56 -7.42
C ILE A 3 21.37 -29.59 -7.58
N LYS A 4 20.41 -29.62 -6.63
CA LYS A 4 19.31 -28.68 -6.56
C LYS A 4 19.78 -27.44 -5.78
N HIS A 5 19.95 -26.31 -6.47
CA HIS A 5 20.13 -25.02 -5.81
C HIS A 5 18.78 -24.56 -5.26
N ARG A 6 18.66 -24.53 -3.94
CA ARG A 6 17.60 -23.81 -3.24
C ARG A 6 18.01 -22.33 -3.17
N LEU A 7 17.31 -21.47 -3.91
CA LEU A 7 17.36 -20.03 -3.64
C LEU A 7 16.63 -19.78 -2.30
N MET A 8 17.38 -19.32 -1.31
CA MET A 8 16.83 -18.67 -0.12
C MET A 8 16.51 -17.24 -0.52
N ALA A 9 15.22 -16.89 -0.52
CA ALA A 9 14.78 -15.52 -0.55
C ALA A 9 15.11 -14.89 0.81
N ALA A 10 16.09 -13.99 0.84
CA ALA A 10 16.40 -13.18 2.00
C ALA A 10 15.34 -12.06 2.07
N ALA A 11 14.42 -12.17 3.02
CA ALA A 11 13.55 -11.07 3.40
C ALA A 11 14.41 -9.96 4.00
N LEU A 12 14.58 -8.85 3.27
CA LEU A 12 15.11 -7.61 3.84
C LEU A 12 14.04 -7.02 4.76
N ALA A 13 14.17 -7.25 6.06
CA ALA A 13 13.52 -6.42 7.05
C ALA A 13 14.10 -5.00 6.95
N PRO A 14 13.28 -3.93 6.95
CA PRO A 14 13.81 -2.58 7.07
C PRO A 14 14.37 -2.43 8.49
N ALA A 15 15.69 -2.45 8.61
CA ALA A 15 16.36 -2.07 9.83
C ALA A 15 16.05 -0.60 10.08
N LEU A 16 15.16 -0.32 11.03
CA LEU A 16 15.01 0.98 11.63
C LEU A 16 16.31 1.24 12.40
N LEU A 17 17.23 2.01 11.78
CA LEU A 17 18.41 2.50 12.46
C LEU A 17 17.92 3.49 13.53
N LEU A 18 17.73 3.03 14.76
CA LEU A 18 17.71 3.89 15.92
C LEU A 18 19.12 4.46 16.02
N LEU A 19 19.26 5.74 15.68
CA LEU A 19 20.46 6.52 15.95
C LEU A 19 20.52 6.69 17.48
N ALA A 20 21.12 5.71 18.17
CA ALA A 20 21.51 5.88 19.56
C ALA A 20 22.59 6.99 19.57
N ALA A 21 22.17 8.18 19.95
CA ALA A 21 23.13 9.25 20.25
C ALA A 21 24.06 8.74 21.35
N LEU A 22 25.32 8.56 21.03
CA LEU A 22 26.39 8.29 22.00
C LEU A 22 26.54 9.53 22.90
N PHE A 23 25.71 9.60 23.95
CA PHE A 23 26.00 10.47 25.09
C PHE A 23 26.97 9.74 26.01
N PRO A 24 28.00 10.40 26.53
CA PRO A 24 28.87 9.79 27.52
C PRO A 24 28.02 9.37 28.73
N ALA A 25 28.28 8.16 29.24
CA ALA A 25 27.59 7.58 30.38
C ALA A 25 27.91 8.35 31.67
N THR A 26 27.42 9.57 31.78
CA THR A 26 27.33 10.28 33.05
C THR A 26 26.11 9.73 33.79
N ALA A 27 26.31 9.31 35.02
CA ALA A 27 25.39 8.67 35.95
C ALA A 27 23.93 9.01 35.73
N MET A 28 23.24 8.24 34.85
CA MET A 28 21.80 8.36 34.68
C MET A 28 21.13 7.65 35.87
N ALA A 29 20.86 8.42 36.91
CA ALA A 29 19.98 7.98 38.02
C ALA A 29 18.70 8.81 37.92
N ILE A 30 17.60 8.24 38.36
CA ILE A 30 16.36 8.98 38.55
C ILE A 30 16.49 9.61 39.94
N ASP A 31 16.64 10.95 39.96
CA ASP A 31 16.67 11.66 41.23
C ASP A 31 15.26 11.74 41.81
N GLY A 32 15.13 11.28 43.05
CA GLY A 32 13.95 11.47 43.87
C GLY A 32 14.08 12.72 44.76
N ASP A 33 13.15 12.82 45.67
CA ASP A 33 13.19 13.84 46.71
C ASP A 33 13.70 13.26 48.04
N GLU A 34 13.35 13.84 49.17
CA GLU A 34 13.79 13.40 50.48
C GLU A 34 13.26 12.00 50.85
N THR A 35 12.08 11.61 50.32
CA THR A 35 11.42 10.34 50.72
C THR A 35 10.83 9.57 49.55
N GLY A 36 10.79 10.14 48.32
CA GLY A 36 10.11 9.53 47.18
C GLY A 36 10.90 9.52 45.92
N VAL A 37 10.53 8.63 44.99
CA VAL A 37 11.01 8.60 43.63
C VAL A 37 9.89 8.21 42.65
N LYS A 38 9.87 8.85 41.48
CA LYS A 38 8.93 8.57 40.40
C LYS A 38 9.65 7.91 39.23
N VAL A 39 9.21 6.73 38.84
CA VAL A 39 9.81 5.94 37.76
C VAL A 39 8.93 6.06 36.52
N PRO A 40 9.36 6.76 35.47
CA PRO A 40 8.58 6.89 34.25
C PRO A 40 8.44 5.56 33.50
N VAL A 41 7.27 5.36 32.93
CA VAL A 41 6.95 4.16 32.13
C VAL A 41 6.31 4.59 30.81
N SER A 42 6.70 3.95 29.74
CA SER A 42 6.06 4.11 28.43
C SER A 42 5.99 2.80 27.67
N VAL A 43 5.13 2.77 26.66
CA VAL A 43 5.03 1.68 25.69
C VAL A 43 5.11 2.29 24.29
N THR A 44 6.01 1.76 23.49
CA THR A 44 6.17 2.14 22.08
C THR A 44 5.58 1.05 21.20
N THR A 45 4.77 1.43 20.22
CA THR A 45 4.20 0.53 19.23
C THR A 45 4.70 0.86 17.84
N SER A 46 4.93 -0.17 17.02
CA SER A 46 5.36 -0.03 15.63
C SER A 46 4.78 -1.14 14.76
N GLY A 47 4.84 -0.96 13.42
CA GLY A 47 4.30 -1.92 12.45
C GLY A 47 3.00 -1.47 11.83
N GLN A 48 2.20 -2.41 11.33
CA GLN A 48 0.95 -2.17 10.61
C GLN A 48 -0.25 -2.78 11.36
N GLY A 49 -1.44 -2.19 11.15
CA GLY A 49 -2.68 -2.70 11.73
C GLY A 49 -2.64 -2.77 13.26
N ILE A 50 -2.09 -1.75 13.91
CA ILE A 50 -1.95 -1.70 15.37
C ILE A 50 -3.35 -1.71 16.00
N PRO A 51 -3.66 -2.65 16.91
CA PRO A 51 -5.03 -2.85 17.39
C PRO A 51 -5.48 -1.90 18.51
N GLY A 52 -4.66 -0.94 18.92
CA GLY A 52 -5.00 -0.02 20.01
C GLY A 52 -5.19 -0.71 21.36
N GLU A 53 -4.36 -1.69 21.67
CA GLU A 53 -4.42 -2.50 22.91
C GLU A 53 -4.10 -1.68 24.15
N THR A 54 -4.51 -2.21 25.30
CA THR A 54 -4.08 -1.73 26.61
C THR A 54 -2.98 -2.62 27.13
N TYR A 55 -1.82 -2.04 27.40
CA TYR A 55 -0.64 -2.71 27.93
C TYR A 55 -0.59 -2.55 29.44
N THR A 56 -0.34 -3.62 30.14
CA THR A 56 -0.17 -3.60 31.61
C THR A 56 1.31 -3.70 31.93
N VAL A 57 1.83 -2.76 32.70
CA VAL A 57 3.18 -2.81 33.26
C VAL A 57 3.09 -2.98 34.77
N LYS A 58 3.86 -3.92 35.30
CA LYS A 58 3.88 -4.22 36.71
C LYS A 58 5.25 -3.96 37.33
N ILE A 59 5.26 -3.60 38.61
CA ILE A 59 6.44 -3.54 39.47
C ILE A 59 6.33 -4.59 40.58
N GLU A 60 7.42 -5.29 40.84
CA GLU A 60 7.53 -6.31 41.88
C GLU A 60 8.76 -6.04 42.73
N ALA A 61 8.63 -6.12 44.05
CA ALA A 61 9.76 -6.00 44.95
C ALA A 61 10.59 -7.30 44.99
N GLU A 62 11.92 -7.18 44.94
CA GLU A 62 12.87 -8.28 45.17
C GLU A 62 13.45 -8.25 46.59
N THR A 63 13.37 -7.11 47.26
CA THR A 63 13.78 -6.94 48.65
C THR A 63 12.56 -7.10 49.56
N ASP A 64 12.65 -8.00 50.52
CA ASP A 64 11.59 -8.20 51.51
C ASP A 64 11.27 -6.93 52.29
N GLY A 65 9.99 -6.58 52.35
CA GLY A 65 9.51 -5.38 53.04
C GLY A 65 9.86 -4.07 52.33
N ALA A 66 10.29 -4.12 51.05
CA ALA A 66 10.48 -2.91 50.26
C ALA A 66 9.16 -2.15 50.11
N PRO A 67 9.17 -0.81 50.19
CA PRO A 67 8.01 0.01 49.91
C PRO A 67 7.48 -0.26 48.50
N MET A 68 6.17 -0.45 48.37
CA MET A 68 5.51 -0.62 47.09
C MET A 68 4.66 0.62 46.74
N PRO A 69 4.51 0.98 45.46
CA PRO A 69 3.60 2.02 45.11
C PRO A 69 2.15 1.65 45.43
N GLU A 70 1.26 2.62 45.58
CA GLU A 70 -0.16 2.39 45.83
C GLU A 70 -0.76 1.46 44.79
N THR A 71 -0.33 1.59 43.53
CA THR A 71 -0.72 0.72 42.43
C THR A 71 0.52 0.05 41.84
N SER A 72 0.62 -1.28 42.02
CA SER A 72 1.73 -2.09 41.48
C SER A 72 1.59 -2.44 40.02
N GLU A 73 0.45 -2.16 39.40
CA GLU A 73 0.18 -2.33 37.99
C GLU A 73 -0.39 -1.04 37.40
N ILE A 74 0.13 -0.61 36.27
CA ILE A 74 -0.37 0.53 35.50
C ILE A 74 -0.79 0.09 34.11
N SER A 75 -1.79 0.78 33.56
CA SER A 75 -2.28 0.55 32.21
C SER A 75 -1.82 1.66 31.28
N VAL A 76 -1.23 1.30 30.16
CA VAL A 76 -0.85 2.21 29.08
C VAL A 76 -1.71 1.88 27.87
N LYS A 77 -2.56 2.84 27.43
CA LYS A 77 -3.45 2.63 26.29
C LYS A 77 -2.79 3.11 25.00
N GLY A 78 -2.63 2.20 24.04
CA GLY A 78 -2.27 2.52 22.67
C GLY A 78 -3.45 3.06 21.86
N GLU A 79 -3.16 3.67 20.73
CA GLU A 79 -4.16 4.11 19.75
C GLU A 79 -4.22 3.16 18.57
N GLU A 80 -5.43 2.91 18.06
CA GLU A 80 -5.66 2.06 16.90
C GLU A 80 -5.05 2.66 15.63
N LEU A 81 -4.40 1.82 14.82
CA LEU A 81 -3.74 2.18 13.54
C LEU A 81 -2.68 3.28 13.67
N LYS A 82 -2.14 3.50 14.87
CA LYS A 82 -1.15 4.54 15.13
C LYS A 82 0.07 3.99 15.82
N ALA A 83 1.21 4.06 15.14
CA ALA A 83 2.51 3.82 15.73
C ALA A 83 2.94 5.01 16.59
N GLY A 84 3.59 4.76 17.72
CA GLY A 84 4.06 5.83 18.60
C GLY A 84 4.40 5.37 20.00
N THR A 85 4.82 6.32 20.82
CA THR A 85 5.12 6.10 22.24
C THR A 85 4.02 6.68 23.11
N TYR A 86 3.44 5.85 23.95
CA TYR A 86 2.35 6.15 24.86
C TYR A 86 2.88 6.13 26.30
N LYS A 87 2.68 7.23 27.02
CA LYS A 87 3.15 7.35 28.41
C LYS A 87 2.11 6.80 29.37
N GLY A 88 2.60 5.99 30.33
CA GLY A 88 1.84 5.58 31.48
C GLY A 88 1.97 6.57 32.65
N THR A 89 1.16 6.37 33.67
CA THR A 89 1.39 6.99 34.99
C THR A 89 2.69 6.43 35.56
N PRO A 90 3.62 7.26 36.08
CA PRO A 90 4.86 6.73 36.68
C PRO A 90 4.55 5.90 37.92
N PHE A 91 5.41 4.93 38.25
CA PHE A 91 5.39 4.31 39.56
C PHE A 91 5.95 5.29 40.60
N GLU A 92 5.15 5.62 41.60
CA GLU A 92 5.51 6.51 42.69
C GLU A 92 5.80 5.68 43.96
N LEU A 93 7.06 5.66 44.38
CA LEU A 93 7.48 4.94 45.59
C LEU A 93 7.76 5.94 46.69
N ASP A 94 7.21 5.68 47.88
CA ASP A 94 7.40 6.48 49.09
C ASP A 94 8.14 5.67 50.18
N PHE A 95 9.28 6.18 50.63
CA PHE A 95 10.18 5.61 51.61
C PHE A 95 10.05 6.27 53.00
N HIS A 96 9.07 7.15 53.21
CA HIS A 96 8.89 7.92 54.45
C HIS A 96 8.92 7.03 55.70
N ASN A 97 8.35 5.84 55.63
CA ASN A 97 8.31 4.89 56.76
C ASN A 97 9.32 3.74 56.62
N ALA A 98 10.18 3.81 55.60
CA ALA A 98 11.18 2.78 55.34
C ALA A 98 12.45 2.98 56.17
N ARG A 99 13.24 1.96 56.28
CA ARG A 99 14.60 2.06 56.84
C ARG A 99 15.56 2.56 55.79
N ILE A 100 16.57 3.29 56.21
CA ILE A 100 17.72 3.62 55.34
C ILE A 100 18.30 2.29 54.81
N GLY A 101 18.50 2.22 53.49
CA GLY A 101 18.98 0.99 52.86
C GLY A 101 18.87 0.97 51.34
N ILE A 102 19.09 -0.21 50.78
CA ILE A 102 19.02 -0.48 49.38
C ILE A 102 17.85 -1.43 49.11
N TYR A 103 16.99 -1.07 48.15
CA TYR A 103 15.81 -1.81 47.78
C TYR A 103 15.84 -2.16 46.30
N LYS A 104 15.48 -3.38 45.95
CA LYS A 104 15.53 -3.89 44.60
C LYS A 104 14.13 -4.23 44.10
N TYR A 105 13.87 -3.92 42.85
CA TYR A 105 12.59 -4.13 42.16
C TYR A 105 12.80 -4.64 40.75
N ARG A 106 11.78 -5.30 40.22
CA ARG A 106 11.67 -5.65 38.82
C ARG A 106 10.45 -4.96 38.23
N ILE A 107 10.60 -4.43 37.02
CA ILE A 107 9.50 -3.82 36.23
C ILE A 107 9.42 -4.54 34.92
N SER A 108 8.24 -5.05 34.57
CA SER A 108 8.01 -5.82 33.34
C SER A 108 6.65 -5.54 32.75
N GLN A 109 6.52 -5.71 31.43
CA GLN A 109 5.25 -5.68 30.75
C GLN A 109 4.57 -7.06 30.84
N VAL A 110 3.26 -7.04 31.05
CA VAL A 110 2.41 -8.23 30.93
C VAL A 110 1.82 -8.23 29.52
N ALA A 111 2.03 -9.30 28.76
CA ALA A 111 1.47 -9.41 27.43
C ALA A 111 -0.07 -9.29 27.46
N PRO A 112 -0.69 -8.52 26.57
CA PRO A 112 -2.14 -8.40 26.49
C PRO A 112 -2.82 -9.76 26.31
N LYS A 113 -4.00 -9.94 26.92
CA LYS A 113 -4.76 -11.19 26.84
C LYS A 113 -5.37 -11.44 25.46
N ASN A 114 -5.73 -10.38 24.76
CA ASN A 114 -6.35 -10.42 23.42
C ASN A 114 -5.35 -9.94 22.39
N THR A 115 -4.60 -10.86 21.81
CA THR A 115 -3.65 -10.54 20.77
C THR A 115 -4.26 -10.81 19.39
N THR A 116 -3.89 -10.03 18.41
CA THR A 116 -4.25 -10.27 16.99
C THR A 116 -3.52 -11.49 16.40
N GLY A 117 -2.63 -12.12 17.17
CA GLY A 117 -1.71 -13.14 16.69
C GLY A 117 -0.54 -12.59 15.86
N ARG A 118 -0.47 -11.26 15.65
CA ARG A 118 0.57 -10.58 14.89
C ARG A 118 1.48 -9.70 15.75
N GLY A 119 1.09 -9.47 17.01
CA GLY A 119 1.88 -8.70 17.97
C GLY A 119 3.05 -9.51 18.53
N GLU A 120 4.23 -8.92 18.51
CA GLU A 120 5.39 -9.35 19.27
C GLU A 120 5.59 -8.36 20.40
N TYR A 121 5.37 -8.86 21.62
CA TYR A 121 5.37 -8.04 22.83
C TYR A 121 6.74 -8.08 23.51
N ASP A 122 7.17 -6.91 23.98
CA ASP A 122 8.45 -6.74 24.65
C ASP A 122 8.50 -7.55 25.96
N GLY A 123 9.44 -8.47 26.04
CA GLY A 123 9.72 -9.28 27.22
C GLY A 123 10.83 -8.71 28.10
N THR A 124 11.28 -7.50 27.86
CA THR A 124 12.33 -6.84 28.66
C THR A 124 11.92 -6.73 30.10
N VAL A 125 12.86 -7.01 30.99
CA VAL A 125 12.73 -6.77 32.41
C VAL A 125 13.67 -5.65 32.81
N TYR A 126 13.14 -4.63 33.45
CA TYR A 126 13.95 -3.57 34.04
C TYR A 126 14.22 -3.88 35.51
N TYR A 127 15.48 -3.79 35.88
CA TYR A 127 15.97 -4.02 37.26
C TYR A 127 16.26 -2.66 37.89
N MET A 128 15.49 -2.33 38.94
CA MET A 128 15.65 -1.06 39.64
C MET A 128 16.27 -1.27 41.02
N THR A 129 17.30 -0.49 41.30
CA THR A 129 17.89 -0.38 42.64
C THR A 129 17.61 1.01 43.18
N VAL A 130 16.90 1.08 44.27
CA VAL A 130 16.61 2.33 44.99
C VAL A 130 17.54 2.41 46.20
N THR A 131 18.25 3.52 46.33
CA THR A 131 19.05 3.85 47.50
C THR A 131 18.34 4.93 48.31
N TYR A 132 18.00 4.60 49.54
CA TYR A 132 17.47 5.52 50.53
C TYR A 132 18.55 5.76 51.58
N GLU A 133 19.07 6.97 51.72
CA GLU A 133 20.28 7.25 52.47
C GLU A 133 20.22 8.59 53.21
N HIS A 134 21.15 8.76 54.16
CA HIS A 134 21.50 10.07 54.71
C HIS A 134 22.64 10.66 53.86
N PRO A 135 22.38 11.69 53.02
CA PRO A 135 23.40 12.25 52.13
C PRO A 135 24.54 12.86 52.92
N ASN A 136 25.79 12.49 52.54
CA ASN A 136 27.01 12.95 53.22
C ASN A 136 27.05 12.66 54.71
N GLY A 137 26.26 11.68 55.19
CA GLY A 137 26.18 11.34 56.62
C GLY A 137 25.41 12.30 57.49
N ASP A 138 24.67 13.25 56.92
CA ASP A 138 23.81 14.18 57.67
C ASP A 138 22.53 13.50 58.10
N MET A 139 22.49 13.08 59.37
CA MET A 139 21.36 12.35 59.98
C MET A 139 20.03 13.13 59.95
N ASN A 140 20.04 14.42 59.68
CA ASN A 140 18.85 15.27 59.64
C ASN A 140 18.25 15.35 58.22
N LYS A 141 18.91 14.71 57.22
CA LYS A 141 18.47 14.71 55.82
C LYS A 141 18.37 13.29 55.32
N THR A 142 17.41 13.10 54.42
CA THR A 142 17.27 11.87 53.67
C THR A 142 17.25 12.17 52.18
N ARG A 143 17.58 11.20 51.38
CA ARG A 143 17.52 11.28 49.93
C ARG A 143 17.20 9.92 49.35
N VAL A 144 16.33 9.90 48.33
CA VAL A 144 16.04 8.72 47.50
C VAL A 144 16.63 8.90 46.11
N THR A 145 17.33 7.89 45.64
CA THR A 145 17.79 7.82 44.23
C THR A 145 17.48 6.45 43.67
N ALA A 146 17.12 6.35 42.39
CA ALA A 146 16.90 5.09 41.71
C ALA A 146 17.83 4.94 40.50
N ALA A 147 18.45 3.78 40.36
CA ALA A 147 19.13 3.34 39.15
C ALA A 147 18.33 2.23 38.50
N VAL A 148 17.92 2.43 37.26
CA VAL A 148 17.18 1.44 36.47
C VAL A 148 18.08 0.90 35.37
N HIS A 149 18.17 -0.44 35.29
CA HIS A 149 18.96 -1.15 34.29
C HIS A 149 18.06 -2.01 33.42
N GLU A 150 18.28 -1.95 32.12
CA GLU A 150 17.53 -2.71 31.12
C GLU A 150 18.10 -4.11 30.94
N GLY A 151 17.25 -5.14 30.93
CA GLY A 151 17.56 -6.52 30.59
C GLY A 151 18.24 -7.31 31.69
N THR A 152 19.23 -6.75 32.40
CA THR A 152 19.93 -7.37 33.49
C THR A 152 20.24 -6.37 34.62
N PRO A 153 20.54 -6.81 35.87
CA PRO A 153 20.91 -5.90 36.98
C PRO A 153 22.12 -4.99 36.67
N GLU A 154 22.99 -5.41 35.76
CA GLU A 154 24.17 -4.68 35.27
C GLU A 154 24.01 -4.12 33.85
N GLY A 155 22.81 -4.18 33.30
CA GLY A 155 22.51 -3.73 31.94
C GLY A 155 22.65 -2.23 31.74
N THR A 156 22.22 -1.76 30.59
CA THR A 156 22.25 -0.33 30.26
C THR A 156 21.38 0.45 31.24
N LYS A 157 21.94 1.54 31.81
CA LYS A 157 21.17 2.45 32.65
C LYS A 157 20.20 3.27 31.82
N VAL A 158 18.96 3.37 32.29
CA VAL A 158 17.91 4.16 31.66
C VAL A 158 17.21 5.07 32.67
N VAL A 159 16.53 6.09 32.19
CA VAL A 159 15.72 7.02 33.02
C VAL A 159 14.21 6.77 32.88
N GLU A 160 13.83 5.84 32.03
CA GLU A 160 12.45 5.46 31.74
C GLU A 160 12.38 3.98 31.37
N CYS A 161 11.37 3.27 31.82
CA CYS A 161 11.07 1.91 31.37
C CYS A 161 10.19 1.97 30.14
N ASN A 162 10.79 1.81 28.95
CA ASN A 162 10.05 1.84 27.67
C ASN A 162 9.97 0.45 27.05
N PHE A 163 8.75 -0.07 26.93
CA PHE A 163 8.49 -1.38 26.32
C PHE A 163 8.15 -1.22 24.84
N VAL A 164 8.85 -1.92 23.94
CA VAL A 164 8.70 -1.78 22.50
C VAL A 164 7.97 -2.99 21.93
N ASN A 165 6.72 -2.79 21.53
CA ASN A 165 5.88 -3.80 20.89
C ASN A 165 5.83 -3.60 19.37
N THR A 166 5.95 -4.69 18.61
CA THR A 166 5.92 -4.65 17.14
C THR A 166 4.79 -5.49 16.60
N TYR A 167 4.19 -5.04 15.50
CA TYR A 167 3.14 -5.76 14.81
C TYR A 167 3.60 -6.13 13.41
N ALA A 168 3.49 -7.41 13.06
CA ALA A 168 3.86 -7.91 11.75
C ALA A 168 3.04 -7.26 10.64
N ASN A 169 3.57 -7.31 9.42
CA ASN A 169 2.89 -6.78 8.24
C ASN A 169 1.49 -7.38 8.08
N LEU A 170 0.56 -6.54 7.62
CA LEU A 170 -0.80 -6.94 7.28
C LEU A 170 -0.81 -7.84 6.03
N PRO A 171 -1.80 -8.76 5.93
CA PRO A 171 -2.13 -9.37 4.65
C PRO A 171 -2.44 -8.30 3.61
N ALA A 172 -1.98 -8.51 2.38
CA ALA A 172 -2.29 -7.62 1.28
C ALA A 172 -3.80 -7.58 1.01
N GLY A 173 -4.31 -6.41 0.68
CA GLY A 173 -5.59 -6.30 0.01
C GLY A 173 -5.42 -6.63 -1.46
N GLU A 174 -6.42 -7.21 -2.13
CA GLU A 174 -6.27 -7.66 -3.51
C GLU A 174 -7.49 -7.37 -4.36
N ILE A 175 -7.25 -7.17 -5.66
CA ILE A 175 -8.27 -7.17 -6.71
C ILE A 175 -7.80 -7.98 -7.90
N ASP A 176 -8.77 -8.47 -8.69
CA ASP A 176 -8.52 -9.08 -9.99
C ASP A 176 -9.40 -8.38 -11.04
N PRO A 177 -8.85 -7.38 -11.77
CA PRO A 177 -9.63 -6.64 -12.75
C PRO A 177 -10.04 -7.53 -13.91
N THR A 178 -11.35 -7.66 -14.14
CA THR A 178 -11.94 -8.50 -15.17
C THR A 178 -12.59 -7.66 -16.26
N VAL A 179 -12.30 -7.96 -17.51
CA VAL A 179 -12.95 -7.37 -18.70
C VAL A 179 -13.99 -8.33 -19.25
N THR A 180 -15.15 -7.80 -19.64
CA THR A 180 -16.17 -8.52 -20.37
C THR A 180 -16.30 -8.01 -21.79
N LYS A 181 -16.16 -8.91 -22.78
CA LYS A 181 -16.33 -8.63 -24.19
C LYS A 181 -17.70 -9.06 -24.68
N LYS A 182 -18.38 -8.15 -25.38
CA LYS A 182 -19.66 -8.38 -26.08
C LYS A 182 -19.54 -7.99 -27.55
N ILE A 183 -20.34 -8.66 -28.40
CA ILE A 183 -20.44 -8.37 -29.83
C ILE A 183 -21.93 -8.20 -30.18
N ALA A 184 -22.30 -6.98 -30.59
CA ALA A 184 -23.63 -6.66 -31.07
C ALA A 184 -23.73 -6.77 -32.60
N GLY A 185 -24.96 -6.87 -33.13
CA GLY A 185 -25.24 -6.89 -34.56
C GLY A 185 -25.19 -8.29 -35.17
N GLY A 186 -24.43 -8.46 -36.25
CA GLY A 186 -24.34 -9.74 -36.96
C GLY A 186 -23.47 -10.76 -36.25
N LYS A 187 -23.54 -12.02 -36.70
CA LYS A 187 -22.69 -13.11 -36.17
C LYS A 187 -21.46 -13.28 -37.08
N PRO A 188 -20.23 -13.08 -36.60
CA PRO A 188 -19.05 -13.32 -37.42
C PRO A 188 -18.87 -14.82 -37.72
N ALA A 189 -18.40 -15.11 -38.93
CA ALA A 189 -18.19 -16.49 -39.39
C ALA A 189 -17.02 -17.20 -38.64
N LYS A 190 -16.06 -16.40 -38.14
CA LYS A 190 -14.95 -16.84 -37.30
C LYS A 190 -14.86 -15.95 -36.08
N LYS A 191 -14.39 -16.50 -34.98
CA LYS A 191 -14.08 -15.71 -33.81
C LYS A 191 -12.82 -14.85 -34.07
N SER A 192 -12.88 -13.62 -33.65
CA SER A 192 -11.75 -12.69 -33.64
C SER A 192 -11.15 -12.59 -32.25
N THR A 193 -9.90 -12.20 -32.16
CA THR A 193 -9.21 -11.98 -30.88
C THR A 193 -9.20 -10.49 -30.56
N PHE A 194 -9.69 -10.13 -29.40
CA PHE A 194 -9.75 -8.76 -28.88
C PHE A 194 -8.73 -8.57 -27.77
N ASP A 195 -7.97 -7.48 -27.85
CA ASP A 195 -6.92 -7.16 -26.89
C ASP A 195 -7.35 -5.99 -26.01
N PHE A 196 -7.14 -6.14 -24.71
CA PHE A 196 -7.45 -5.12 -23.71
C PHE A 196 -6.17 -4.73 -22.97
N VAL A 197 -6.05 -3.45 -22.70
CA VAL A 197 -4.90 -2.90 -21.97
C VAL A 197 -5.37 -2.38 -20.62
N LEU A 198 -4.67 -2.78 -19.58
CA LEU A 198 -4.69 -2.15 -18.27
C LEU A 198 -3.42 -1.32 -18.12
N GLU A 199 -3.56 0.00 -18.05
CA GLU A 199 -2.47 0.96 -17.95
C GLU A 199 -2.45 1.59 -16.56
N SER A 200 -1.29 1.57 -15.91
CA SER A 200 -1.05 2.22 -14.63
C SER A 200 -1.03 3.75 -14.80
N ILE A 201 -1.67 4.45 -13.88
CA ILE A 201 -1.55 5.91 -13.72
C ILE A 201 -0.68 6.16 -12.50
N ASP A 202 0.25 7.12 -12.62
CA ASP A 202 1.17 7.55 -11.54
C ASP A 202 1.93 6.41 -10.84
N GLY A 203 2.24 5.34 -11.61
CA GLY A 203 3.03 4.22 -11.10
C GLY A 203 2.25 3.26 -10.20
N ALA A 204 0.91 3.23 -10.29
CA ALA A 204 0.11 2.22 -9.63
C ALA A 204 0.59 0.81 -10.03
N GLN A 205 0.67 -0.11 -9.08
CA GLN A 205 1.15 -1.47 -9.32
C GLN A 205 0.20 -2.23 -10.25
N LEU A 206 0.76 -3.07 -11.09
CA LEU A 206 0.04 -3.90 -12.06
C LEU A 206 0.24 -5.39 -11.74
N PRO A 207 -0.61 -6.28 -12.30
CA PRO A 207 -0.38 -7.71 -12.22
C PRO A 207 0.96 -8.14 -12.81
N GLU A 208 1.41 -9.33 -12.46
CA GLU A 208 2.63 -9.93 -13.02
C GLU A 208 2.60 -9.99 -14.55
N GLY A 209 3.73 -9.73 -15.18
CA GLY A 209 3.87 -9.72 -16.65
C GLY A 209 3.69 -8.33 -17.27
N ALA A 210 3.31 -7.30 -16.51
CA ALA A 210 3.22 -5.93 -17.02
C ALA A 210 4.59 -5.39 -17.48
N LYS A 211 4.57 -4.60 -18.55
CA LYS A 211 5.77 -3.95 -19.13
C LYS A 211 5.44 -2.48 -19.41
N ASP A 212 6.38 -1.60 -19.11
CA ASP A 212 6.28 -0.17 -19.39
C ASP A 212 4.96 0.46 -18.88
N GLY A 213 4.52 0.04 -17.69
CA GLY A 213 3.30 0.55 -17.07
C GLY A 213 1.99 0.03 -17.69
N LYS A 214 2.04 -1.06 -18.45
CA LYS A 214 0.87 -1.64 -19.12
C LYS A 214 0.87 -3.17 -19.05
N LEU A 215 -0.33 -3.74 -18.96
CA LEU A 215 -0.57 -5.15 -19.15
C LEU A 215 -1.63 -5.33 -20.23
N THR A 216 -1.35 -6.24 -21.19
CA THR A 216 -2.30 -6.60 -22.24
C THR A 216 -2.80 -8.00 -22.04
N THR A 217 -4.12 -8.19 -22.08
CA THR A 217 -4.77 -9.51 -22.11
C THR A 217 -5.65 -9.64 -23.33
N SER A 218 -5.94 -10.88 -23.77
CA SER A 218 -6.66 -11.14 -25.01
C SER A 218 -7.73 -12.20 -24.82
N ILE A 219 -8.90 -12.01 -25.47
CA ILE A 219 -9.96 -13.00 -25.51
C ILE A 219 -10.39 -13.31 -26.95
N GLU A 220 -10.72 -14.56 -27.23
CA GLU A 220 -11.27 -15.00 -28.51
C GLU A 220 -12.80 -14.98 -28.45
N GLY A 221 -13.41 -14.08 -29.23
CA GLY A 221 -14.86 -13.91 -29.28
C GLY A 221 -15.42 -13.17 -28.05
N GLU A 222 -16.64 -13.54 -27.64
CA GLU A 222 -17.30 -12.97 -26.46
C GLU A 222 -16.93 -13.74 -25.19
N GLY A 223 -16.98 -13.07 -24.05
CA GLY A 223 -16.73 -13.67 -22.74
C GLY A 223 -16.05 -12.70 -21.78
N SER A 224 -15.48 -13.25 -20.72
CA SER A 224 -14.75 -12.47 -19.72
C SER A 224 -13.32 -13.00 -19.56
N ILE A 225 -12.39 -12.10 -19.29
CA ILE A 225 -10.99 -12.42 -19.04
C ILE A 225 -10.45 -11.50 -17.94
N GLU A 226 -9.61 -12.06 -17.09
CA GLU A 226 -8.95 -11.37 -15.99
C GLU A 226 -7.58 -10.85 -16.43
N PHE A 227 -7.18 -9.71 -15.89
CA PHE A 227 -5.81 -9.21 -16.04
C PHE A 227 -4.84 -9.91 -15.08
N GLY A 228 -5.36 -10.51 -14.03
CA GLY A 228 -4.61 -11.10 -12.94
C GLY A 228 -4.61 -10.22 -11.70
N LYS A 229 -4.09 -10.79 -10.63
CA LYS A 229 -4.15 -10.24 -9.28
C LYS A 229 -3.24 -9.03 -9.10
N ILE A 230 -3.76 -8.01 -8.41
CA ILE A 230 -3.01 -6.86 -7.91
C ILE A 230 -3.07 -6.89 -6.38
N ASP A 231 -1.90 -6.97 -5.73
CA ASP A 231 -1.78 -7.01 -4.28
C ASP A 231 -1.40 -5.63 -3.73
N TYR A 232 -2.14 -5.13 -2.74
CA TYR A 232 -1.90 -3.84 -2.09
C TYR A 232 -1.40 -4.04 -0.67
N THR A 233 -0.18 -3.60 -0.40
CA THR A 233 0.47 -3.66 0.91
C THR A 233 0.61 -2.30 1.58
N LYS A 234 -0.01 -1.27 0.99
CA LYS A 234 0.02 0.11 1.48
C LYS A 234 -1.31 0.80 1.21
N ALA A 235 -1.79 1.54 2.21
CA ALA A 235 -2.96 2.40 2.04
C ALA A 235 -2.68 3.53 1.02
N GLY A 236 -3.68 3.87 0.21
CA GLY A 236 -3.56 4.88 -0.83
C GLY A 236 -4.68 4.83 -1.85
N THR A 237 -4.59 5.72 -2.83
CA THR A 237 -5.46 5.70 -4.00
C THR A 237 -4.62 5.36 -5.21
N TYR A 238 -5.09 4.39 -5.99
CA TYR A 238 -4.43 3.87 -7.19
C TYR A 238 -5.38 4.01 -8.37
N GLU A 239 -4.88 4.44 -9.51
CA GLU A 239 -5.70 4.67 -10.70
C GLU A 239 -5.14 3.93 -11.90
N TYR A 240 -6.06 3.41 -12.72
CA TYR A 240 -5.76 2.63 -13.92
C TYR A 240 -6.65 3.08 -15.06
N ARG A 241 -6.14 3.04 -16.29
CA ARG A 241 -6.95 3.10 -17.50
C ARG A 241 -7.14 1.72 -18.07
N CYS A 242 -8.36 1.42 -18.51
CA CYS A 242 -8.65 0.20 -19.24
C CYS A 242 -9.33 0.53 -20.56
N TYR A 243 -8.81 -0.03 -21.66
CA TYR A 243 -9.33 0.20 -23.00
C TYR A 243 -9.06 -0.98 -23.92
N GLU A 244 -9.86 -1.07 -25.01
CA GLU A 244 -9.71 -2.06 -26.07
C GLU A 244 -8.79 -1.52 -27.16
N ILE A 245 -7.93 -2.38 -27.74
CA ILE A 245 -7.10 -2.06 -28.89
C ILE A 245 -7.94 -2.24 -30.17
N ASP A 246 -8.11 -1.16 -30.92
CA ASP A 246 -8.70 -1.23 -32.25
C ASP A 246 -7.70 -1.81 -33.27
N LYS A 247 -7.94 -3.05 -33.72
CA LYS A 247 -7.11 -3.74 -34.71
C LYS A 247 -7.53 -3.47 -36.15
N GLY A 248 -8.64 -2.78 -36.36
CA GLY A 248 -9.18 -2.46 -37.72
C GLY A 248 -9.64 -3.68 -38.47
N GLU A 249 -10.12 -4.74 -37.80
CA GLU A 249 -10.62 -5.94 -38.46
C GLU A 249 -11.90 -5.64 -39.26
N ASP A 250 -11.99 -6.18 -40.49
CA ASP A 250 -13.11 -5.99 -41.37
C ASP A 250 -14.43 -6.45 -40.74
N GLY A 251 -15.43 -5.62 -40.85
CA GLY A 251 -16.76 -5.87 -40.32
C GLY A 251 -16.96 -5.45 -38.88
N TYR A 252 -15.92 -5.11 -38.12
CA TYR A 252 -16.02 -4.65 -36.74
C TYR A 252 -15.97 -3.13 -36.61
N THR A 253 -16.85 -2.60 -35.78
CA THR A 253 -16.71 -1.26 -35.19
C THR A 253 -16.35 -1.47 -33.72
N TYR A 254 -15.13 -1.06 -33.36
CA TYR A 254 -14.57 -1.25 -32.03
C TYR A 254 -15.15 -0.25 -31.02
N ASP A 255 -15.37 -0.72 -29.81
CA ASP A 255 -15.70 0.12 -28.66
C ASP A 255 -14.52 1.07 -28.36
N LYS A 256 -14.81 2.36 -28.29
CA LYS A 256 -13.81 3.42 -28.01
C LYS A 256 -13.84 3.90 -26.56
N THR A 257 -14.55 3.18 -25.71
CA THR A 257 -14.64 3.53 -24.29
C THR A 257 -13.26 3.38 -23.65
N VAL A 258 -12.88 4.39 -22.87
CA VAL A 258 -11.74 4.35 -21.97
C VAL A 258 -12.30 4.46 -20.58
N TYR A 259 -12.11 3.41 -19.79
CA TYR A 259 -12.48 3.39 -18.39
C TYR A 259 -11.32 3.87 -17.53
N THR A 260 -11.62 4.64 -16.51
CA THR A 260 -10.72 4.89 -15.38
C THR A 260 -11.22 4.07 -14.19
N MET A 261 -10.40 3.13 -13.72
CA MET A 261 -10.65 2.36 -12.50
C MET A 261 -9.84 2.99 -11.37
N ARG A 262 -10.53 3.48 -10.37
CA ARG A 262 -9.96 4.02 -9.15
C ARG A 262 -10.10 2.99 -8.03
N VAL A 263 -8.99 2.69 -7.37
CA VAL A 263 -8.92 1.75 -6.25
C VAL A 263 -8.47 2.51 -5.01
N VAL A 264 -9.29 2.46 -3.97
CA VAL A 264 -8.98 3.05 -2.66
C VAL A 264 -8.65 1.92 -1.69
N VAL A 265 -7.44 1.98 -1.16
CA VAL A 265 -6.94 1.00 -0.19
C VAL A 265 -6.83 1.67 1.17
N THR A 266 -7.48 1.09 2.16
CA THR A 266 -7.50 1.59 3.54
C THR A 266 -6.91 0.54 4.47
N GLU A 267 -6.00 0.95 5.35
CA GLU A 267 -5.47 0.09 6.39
C GLU A 267 -6.52 -0.17 7.47
N ALA A 268 -6.64 -1.43 7.88
CA ALA A 268 -7.44 -1.85 9.03
C ALA A 268 -6.60 -2.76 9.94
N VAL A 269 -7.09 -3.10 11.11
CA VAL A 269 -6.36 -3.91 12.09
C VAL A 269 -6.03 -5.31 11.57
N ASP A 270 -6.87 -5.87 10.70
CA ASP A 270 -6.82 -7.25 10.20
C ASP A 270 -6.34 -7.37 8.75
N GLY A 271 -6.11 -6.27 8.04
CA GLY A 271 -5.67 -6.28 6.64
C GLY A 271 -5.94 -4.96 5.93
N PHE A 272 -5.70 -4.95 4.63
CA PHE A 272 -6.04 -3.81 3.77
C PHE A 272 -7.43 -4.03 3.16
N LYS A 273 -8.33 -3.07 3.36
CA LYS A 273 -9.64 -3.01 2.69
C LYS A 273 -9.48 -2.33 1.34
N VAL A 274 -10.06 -2.93 0.31
CA VAL A 274 -9.94 -2.46 -1.07
C VAL A 274 -11.33 -2.16 -1.62
N GLU A 275 -11.54 -0.92 -2.06
CA GLU A 275 -12.76 -0.47 -2.73
C GLU A 275 -12.40 0.02 -4.12
N ARG A 276 -13.25 -0.27 -5.11
CA ARG A 276 -13.05 0.17 -6.49
C ARG A 276 -14.25 0.93 -7.03
N ALA A 277 -13.98 1.93 -7.85
CA ALA A 277 -14.95 2.63 -8.67
C ALA A 277 -14.45 2.65 -10.12
N ILE A 278 -15.37 2.50 -11.08
CA ILE A 278 -15.07 2.52 -12.52
C ILE A 278 -15.90 3.64 -13.14
N VAL A 279 -15.25 4.54 -13.85
CA VAL A 279 -15.91 5.64 -14.58
C VAL A 279 -15.44 5.69 -16.02
N ASP A 280 -16.30 6.11 -16.93
CA ASP A 280 -15.91 6.45 -18.30
C ASP A 280 -15.38 7.89 -18.39
N LYS A 281 -14.94 8.30 -19.59
CA LYS A 281 -14.44 9.65 -19.88
C LYS A 281 -15.43 10.79 -19.60
N ASN A 282 -16.72 10.48 -19.47
CA ASN A 282 -17.79 11.46 -19.18
C ASN A 282 -18.11 11.50 -17.68
N GLY A 283 -17.42 10.69 -16.85
CA GLY A 283 -17.67 10.58 -15.42
C GLY A 283 -18.87 9.69 -15.07
N LYS A 284 -19.43 8.96 -16.03
CA LYS A 284 -20.49 7.98 -15.75
C LYS A 284 -19.89 6.76 -15.07
N GLU A 285 -20.51 6.36 -13.97
CA GLU A 285 -20.14 5.15 -13.22
C GLU A 285 -20.59 3.88 -13.92
N HIS A 286 -19.78 2.83 -13.76
CA HIS A 286 -20.00 1.50 -14.30
C HIS A 286 -19.66 0.42 -13.28
N ASP A 287 -20.41 -0.66 -13.27
CA ASP A 287 -20.17 -1.79 -12.34
C ASP A 287 -19.02 -2.69 -12.82
N SER A 288 -18.70 -2.65 -14.12
CA SER A 288 -17.74 -3.53 -14.77
C SER A 288 -17.05 -2.89 -15.97
N LEU A 289 -15.87 -3.42 -16.35
CA LEU A 289 -15.14 -3.08 -17.57
C LEU A 289 -15.76 -3.88 -18.73
N THR A 290 -16.82 -3.34 -19.34
CA THR A 290 -17.54 -4.01 -20.44
C THR A 290 -17.33 -3.28 -21.73
N PHE A 291 -16.84 -3.98 -22.78
CA PHE A 291 -16.61 -3.46 -24.13
C PHE A 291 -17.53 -4.18 -25.12
N GLU A 292 -18.30 -3.39 -25.89
CA GLU A 292 -19.25 -3.93 -26.87
C GLU A 292 -18.87 -3.44 -28.26
N ASN A 293 -18.35 -4.37 -29.12
CA ASN A 293 -18.12 -4.10 -30.53
C ASN A 293 -19.37 -4.41 -31.35
N THR A 294 -19.58 -3.66 -32.40
CA THR A 294 -20.64 -3.97 -33.36
C THR A 294 -20.04 -4.69 -34.57
N TYR A 295 -20.61 -5.85 -34.96
CA TYR A 295 -20.20 -6.56 -36.14
C TYR A 295 -21.27 -6.42 -37.26
N LYS A 296 -20.81 -6.10 -38.46
CA LYS A 296 -21.61 -6.12 -39.68
C LYS A 296 -20.83 -6.88 -40.75
N GLU A 297 -21.47 -7.91 -41.30
CA GLU A 297 -20.81 -8.72 -42.36
C GLU A 297 -20.36 -7.81 -43.50
N PRO A 298 -19.07 -7.86 -43.88
CA PRO A 298 -18.57 -7.12 -45.03
C PRO A 298 -19.32 -7.50 -46.30
N ALA A 299 -19.65 -6.51 -47.14
CA ALA A 299 -20.29 -6.76 -48.39
C ALA A 299 -19.43 -7.68 -49.27
N LYS A 300 -20.01 -8.79 -49.71
CA LYS A 300 -19.29 -9.69 -50.65
C LYS A 300 -18.91 -8.91 -51.91
N PRO A 301 -17.67 -9.06 -52.40
CA PRO A 301 -17.29 -8.43 -53.67
C PRO A 301 -18.27 -8.88 -54.76
N VAL A 302 -18.89 -7.91 -55.44
CA VAL A 302 -19.72 -8.21 -56.61
C VAL A 302 -18.77 -8.69 -57.71
N VAL A 303 -18.65 -10.02 -57.86
CA VAL A 303 -17.96 -10.61 -59.00
C VAL A 303 -18.88 -10.34 -60.21
N ASN A 304 -18.62 -9.28 -60.95
CA ASN A 304 -19.24 -9.07 -62.25
C ASN A 304 -18.79 -10.22 -63.16
N LYS A 305 -19.64 -11.26 -63.21
CA LYS A 305 -19.46 -12.33 -64.17
C LYS A 305 -19.54 -11.70 -65.58
N PRO A 306 -18.51 -11.85 -66.45
CA PRO A 306 -18.58 -11.32 -67.76
C PRO A 306 -19.82 -11.88 -68.43
N SER A 307 -20.72 -11.01 -68.88
CA SER A 307 -21.91 -11.42 -69.65
C SER A 307 -21.42 -12.16 -70.87
N ALA A 308 -21.82 -13.42 -71.04
CA ALA A 308 -21.52 -14.21 -72.23
C ALA A 308 -22.03 -13.47 -73.48
N ALA A 309 -21.10 -13.02 -74.32
CA ALA A 309 -21.40 -12.40 -75.59
C ALA A 309 -22.26 -13.32 -76.45
N LYS A 310 -23.50 -12.93 -76.80
CA LYS A 310 -24.31 -13.55 -77.81
C LYS A 310 -23.59 -13.43 -79.17
N LYS A 311 -23.12 -14.53 -79.69
CA LYS A 311 -22.78 -14.63 -81.11
C LYS A 311 -24.06 -14.40 -81.96
N GLY A 312 -24.03 -13.41 -82.78
CA GLY A 312 -25.08 -13.26 -83.81
C GLY A 312 -24.92 -12.02 -84.70
N GLY A 313 -24.47 -12.21 -85.90
CA GLY A 313 -24.80 -11.35 -87.02
C GLY A 313 -23.74 -10.43 -87.63
N SER A 314 -23.20 -10.94 -88.74
CA SER A 314 -22.51 -10.22 -89.85
C SER A 314 -23.09 -8.87 -90.19
N GLY A 315 -22.25 -7.84 -90.37
CA GLY A 315 -22.65 -6.54 -90.95
C GLY A 315 -21.55 -5.51 -90.99
N VAL A 316 -20.79 -5.53 -92.07
CA VAL A 316 -20.15 -4.43 -92.80
C VAL A 316 -19.50 -3.26 -92.09
N VAL A 317 -18.24 -3.08 -92.42
CA VAL A 317 -17.28 -2.01 -92.10
C VAL A 317 -17.80 -0.64 -92.52
N LYS A 318 -17.61 0.38 -91.68
CA LYS A 318 -17.35 1.79 -92.13
C LYS A 318 -16.31 2.41 -91.18
N THR A 319 -15.22 2.79 -91.79
CA THR A 319 -14.13 3.60 -91.28
C THR A 319 -14.56 4.99 -90.92
N GLY A 320 -14.04 5.55 -89.83
CA GLY A 320 -14.21 6.99 -89.53
C GLY A 320 -13.49 7.28 -88.20
N ASP A 321 -12.32 7.78 -88.33
CA ASP A 321 -11.36 8.43 -87.49
C ASP A 321 -12.00 9.38 -86.41
N THR A 322 -11.47 9.42 -85.24
CA THR A 322 -10.77 10.54 -84.58
C THR A 322 -10.65 10.33 -83.03
N ASN A 323 -9.46 10.46 -82.63
CA ASN A 323 -8.89 10.79 -81.31
C ASN A 323 -9.88 11.26 -80.21
N ASN A 324 -9.74 10.66 -79.03
CA ASN A 324 -9.39 11.46 -77.84
C ASN A 324 -8.77 10.61 -76.73
N VAL A 325 -7.56 10.99 -76.41
CA VAL A 325 -6.77 10.53 -75.30
C VAL A 325 -7.21 11.29 -74.00
N GLY A 326 -7.55 10.62 -73.00
CA GLY A 326 -7.85 11.23 -71.69
C GLY A 326 -7.64 10.28 -70.56
N ALA A 327 -6.36 9.99 -70.26
CA ALA A 327 -6.00 9.35 -69.03
C ALA A 327 -6.03 10.38 -67.88
N VAL A 328 -6.93 10.20 -66.93
CA VAL A 328 -6.86 10.93 -65.65
C VAL A 328 -6.42 9.96 -64.57
N VAL A 329 -5.15 10.08 -64.20
CA VAL A 329 -4.59 9.49 -63.00
C VAL A 329 -4.89 10.48 -61.86
N ALA A 330 -5.76 10.11 -60.95
CA ALA A 330 -5.95 10.83 -59.69
C ALA A 330 -5.12 10.19 -58.58
N LEU A 331 -3.97 10.77 -58.32
CA LEU A 331 -3.19 10.56 -57.11
C LEU A 331 -3.81 11.37 -55.99
N GLY A 332 -4.46 10.70 -55.02
CA GLY A 332 -4.92 11.29 -53.78
C GLY A 332 -3.78 11.45 -52.79
N ALA A 333 -3.49 12.68 -52.44
CA ALA A 333 -2.48 13.07 -51.47
C ALA A 333 -2.90 12.73 -50.04
N ILE A 334 -1.96 12.13 -49.30
CA ILE A 334 -2.03 11.90 -47.85
C ILE A 334 -1.79 13.25 -47.14
N GLY A 335 -2.81 13.78 -46.49
CA GLY A 335 -2.69 14.93 -45.61
C GLY A 335 -2.44 14.51 -44.14
N ALA A 336 -1.22 14.68 -43.66
CA ALA A 336 -0.91 14.60 -42.25
C ALA A 336 -1.36 15.87 -41.54
N VAL A 337 -2.28 15.76 -40.58
CA VAL A 337 -2.62 16.86 -39.67
C VAL A 337 -1.94 16.59 -38.34
N ALA A 338 -0.87 17.36 -38.06
CA ALA A 338 -0.28 17.47 -36.76
C ALA A 338 -1.09 18.50 -35.94
N ALA A 339 -1.75 18.07 -34.89
CA ALA A 339 -2.38 18.94 -33.93
C ALA A 339 -1.40 19.22 -32.77
N ALA A 340 -0.88 20.44 -32.71
CA ALA A 340 -0.13 20.95 -31.58
C ALA A 340 -1.10 21.34 -30.46
N ALA A 341 -0.98 20.70 -29.29
CA ALA A 341 -1.66 21.11 -28.07
C ALA A 341 -0.82 22.17 -27.35
N ALA A 342 -1.33 23.40 -27.29
CA ALA A 342 -0.75 24.49 -26.54
C ALA A 342 -1.11 24.34 -25.05
N VAL A 343 -0.08 24.21 -24.22
CA VAL A 343 -0.17 24.26 -22.76
C VAL A 343 -0.29 25.73 -22.34
N VAL A 344 -1.44 26.12 -21.78
CA VAL A 344 -1.62 27.40 -21.12
C VAL A 344 -1.30 27.24 -19.64
N MET A 345 -0.13 27.68 -19.22
CA MET A 345 0.21 27.89 -17.82
C MET A 345 -0.48 29.18 -17.32
N ARG A 346 -1.45 29.05 -16.43
CA ARG A 346 -1.90 30.16 -15.61
C ARG A 346 -1.04 30.24 -14.34
N ARG A 347 -0.24 31.28 -14.28
CA ARG A 347 0.35 31.79 -13.05
C ARG A 347 -0.72 32.61 -12.33
N ASP A 348 -1.15 32.20 -11.16
CA ASP A 348 -1.85 33.07 -10.23
C ASP A 348 -0.87 33.64 -9.22
N GLY A 349 -0.80 34.97 -9.24
CA GLY A 349 0.10 35.77 -8.44
C GLY A 349 -0.37 35.90 -6.99
N LYS A 350 0.60 35.85 -6.12
CA LYS A 350 0.53 36.31 -4.73
C LYS A 350 0.08 37.79 -4.67
N LYS A 351 -0.90 38.07 -3.83
CA LYS A 351 -1.06 39.38 -3.21
C LYS A 351 -0.98 39.23 -1.70
N GLU A 352 0.09 39.76 -1.16
CA GLU A 352 0.20 40.17 0.23
C GLU A 352 -0.62 41.46 0.40
N GLU A 353 -1.40 41.58 1.46
CA GLU A 353 -1.60 42.85 2.16
C GLU A 353 -2.17 42.62 3.55
N LYS A 354 -1.40 43.19 4.50
CA LYS A 354 -1.62 43.63 5.88
C LYS A 354 -2.00 42.61 6.93
#